data_86a6b397a7e0530bd491013c137be65b
#
_entry.id   86a6b397a7e0530bd491013c137be65b
#
_cell.length_a   1.000
_cell.length_b   1.000
_cell.length_c   1.000
_cell.angle_alpha   90.00
_cell.angle_beta   90.00
_cell.angle_gamma   90.00
#
_symmetry.space_group_name_H-M   'P 1'
#
loop_
_entity.id
_entity.type
_entity.pdbx_description
1 polymer ?
#
loop_
_entity_poly.entity_id
_entity_poly.type
_entity_poly.pdbx_seq_one_letter_code
_entity_poly.pdbx_strand_id
1 'polypeptide(L)'
;RMVFAEFAHGHHSDAADADNPRVRWRYDPTQAGVSAQFADCGIHAMHMASFVTGQEVERLSADTVSCIPSRVLEDDAMVNFRMSGGTAGRLWTSSIALGRQHGLGIQVFGETGGLRWSQEQPNQLYYTPLNGRTQIIERGEGNLSPEADRSTRVTVGHAEGMPLAFANIYSDLAEAIAAQKDGRAMDPAADLFPKAEDGLRSMAAVFAVAQSGKDNGAWVDARPPMFRD
;
A
#
# COMPACT_ATOMS: atom_id res chain seq x y z
N ARG A 1 11.07 11.22 7.86
CA ARG A 1 11.83 10.49 8.90
C ARG A 1 11.36 9.06 9.07
N MET A 2 10.05 8.85 9.16
CA MET A 2 9.49 7.52 9.38
C MET A 2 8.11 7.39 8.72
N VAL A 3 7.76 6.19 8.25
CA VAL A 3 6.43 5.84 7.77
C VAL A 3 5.94 4.58 8.48
N PHE A 4 4.67 4.55 8.83
CA PHE A 4 3.96 3.37 9.28
C PHE A 4 2.79 3.14 8.34
N ALA A 5 2.71 1.96 7.75
CA ALA A 5 1.63 1.56 6.86
C ALA A 5 1.00 0.25 7.37
N GLU A 6 -0.27 0.08 7.13
CA GLU A 6 -0.97 -1.14 7.52
C GLU A 6 -2.04 -1.53 6.51
N PHE A 7 -2.28 -2.83 6.39
CA PHE A 7 -3.45 -3.38 5.74
C PHE A 7 -3.83 -4.68 6.47
N ALA A 8 -4.66 -4.55 7.50
CA ALA A 8 -4.99 -5.67 8.38
C ALA A 8 -6.51 -5.77 8.55
N HIS A 9 -7.06 -6.94 8.23
CA HIS A 9 -8.48 -7.26 8.34
C HIS A 9 -8.69 -8.63 8.99
N GLY A 10 -9.93 -8.94 9.38
CA GLY A 10 -10.28 -10.20 10.02
C GLY A 10 -11.08 -11.16 9.14
N HIS A 11 -11.11 -10.96 7.81
CA HIS A 11 -12.00 -11.69 6.91
C HIS A 11 -11.67 -13.19 6.76
N HIS A 12 -10.44 -13.60 7.09
CA HIS A 12 -10.00 -14.99 6.98
C HIS A 12 -9.55 -15.56 8.32
N SER A 13 -10.21 -15.13 9.41
CA SER A 13 -9.90 -15.60 10.76
C SER A 13 -10.48 -16.99 11.08
N ASP A 14 -11.39 -17.51 10.27
CA ASP A 14 -12.01 -18.82 10.48
C ASP A 14 -11.13 -19.93 9.88
N ALA A 15 -10.79 -20.92 10.69
CA ALA A 15 -10.07 -22.12 10.22
C ALA A 15 -10.88 -22.92 9.17
N ALA A 16 -12.20 -22.83 9.18
CA ALA A 16 -13.09 -23.44 8.17
C ALA A 16 -12.89 -22.84 6.74
N ASP A 17 -12.22 -21.71 6.60
CA ASP A 17 -11.82 -21.18 5.31
C ASP A 17 -10.89 -22.11 4.52
N ALA A 18 -10.24 -23.07 5.17
CA ALA A 18 -9.47 -24.12 4.50
C ALA A 18 -10.32 -24.96 3.51
N ASP A 19 -11.61 -25.10 3.80
CA ASP A 19 -12.55 -25.84 2.94
C ASP A 19 -13.30 -24.92 1.95
N ASN A 20 -13.14 -23.59 2.07
CA ASN A 20 -13.77 -22.61 1.21
C ASN A 20 -13.01 -22.43 -0.11
N PRO A 21 -13.54 -22.85 -1.28
CA PRO A 21 -12.83 -22.75 -2.56
C PRO A 21 -12.46 -21.31 -2.95
N ARG A 22 -13.18 -20.29 -2.41
CA ARG A 22 -12.92 -18.88 -2.71
C ARG A 22 -11.73 -18.32 -1.91
N VAL A 23 -11.30 -19.00 -0.87
CA VAL A 23 -10.27 -18.55 0.07
C VAL A 23 -9.04 -19.45 0.05
N ARG A 24 -9.23 -20.78 0.07
CA ARG A 24 -8.16 -21.78 0.23
C ARG A 24 -6.99 -21.63 -0.75
N TRP A 25 -7.26 -21.19 -1.98
CA TRP A 25 -6.22 -21.02 -2.99
C TRP A 25 -5.14 -20.00 -2.57
N ARG A 26 -5.51 -19.01 -1.73
CA ARG A 26 -4.58 -17.99 -1.23
C ARG A 26 -3.49 -18.57 -0.34
N TYR A 27 -3.79 -19.64 0.34
CA TYR A 27 -2.86 -20.30 1.28
C TYR A 27 -2.22 -21.58 0.69
N ASP A 28 -2.49 -21.86 -0.58
CA ASP A 28 -1.89 -22.96 -1.34
C ASP A 28 -0.67 -22.43 -2.12
N PRO A 29 0.57 -22.84 -1.74
CA PRO A 29 1.78 -22.36 -2.42
C PRO A 29 1.83 -22.67 -3.92
N THR A 30 1.09 -23.70 -4.38
CA THR A 30 1.03 -24.06 -5.80
C THR A 30 0.21 -23.09 -6.63
N GLN A 31 -0.66 -22.31 -6.00
CA GLN A 31 -1.55 -21.35 -6.63
C GLN A 31 -1.16 -19.89 -6.29
N ALA A 32 -0.91 -19.61 -5.01
CA ALA A 32 -0.56 -18.26 -4.54
C ALA A 32 0.94 -17.94 -4.64
N GLY A 33 1.81 -18.94 -4.82
CA GLY A 33 3.24 -18.73 -4.90
C GLY A 33 3.92 -18.70 -3.52
N VAL A 34 4.76 -17.70 -3.24
CA VAL A 34 5.65 -17.70 -2.07
C VAL A 34 5.11 -16.98 -0.84
N SER A 35 3.99 -16.29 -0.98
CA SER A 35 3.40 -15.44 0.07
C SER A 35 1.90 -15.35 -0.16
N ALA A 36 1.11 -15.29 0.90
CA ALA A 36 -0.33 -15.12 0.85
C ALA A 36 -0.73 -13.68 1.23
N GLN A 37 -0.68 -13.36 2.51
CA GLN A 37 -1.21 -12.10 3.03
C GLN A 37 -0.40 -10.89 2.59
N PHE A 38 0.93 -10.99 2.55
CA PHE A 38 1.73 -9.87 2.09
C PHE A 38 1.55 -9.65 0.57
N ALA A 39 1.48 -10.72 -0.22
CA ALA A 39 1.26 -10.63 -1.67
C ALA A 39 -0.14 -10.09 -2.04
N ASP A 40 -1.17 -10.36 -1.23
CA ASP A 40 -2.54 -9.89 -1.45
C ASP A 40 -2.74 -8.45 -0.93
N CYS A 41 -2.38 -8.18 0.33
CA CYS A 41 -2.68 -6.93 1.02
C CYS A 41 -1.44 -6.08 1.34
N GLY A 42 -0.34 -6.71 1.78
CA GLY A 42 0.86 -6.00 2.21
C GLY A 42 1.47 -5.14 1.12
N ILE A 43 1.44 -5.59 -0.14
CA ILE A 43 1.96 -4.83 -1.28
C ILE A 43 1.24 -3.50 -1.48
N HIS A 44 -0.06 -3.42 -1.20
CA HIS A 44 -0.82 -2.17 -1.29
C HIS A 44 -0.33 -1.14 -0.27
N ALA A 45 -0.14 -1.57 0.97
CA ALA A 45 0.39 -0.70 2.03
C ALA A 45 1.83 -0.27 1.74
N MET A 46 2.67 -1.15 1.19
CA MET A 46 4.04 -0.84 0.81
C MET A 46 4.10 0.12 -0.37
N HIS A 47 3.33 -0.13 -1.43
CA HIS A 47 3.23 0.78 -2.58
C HIS A 47 2.70 2.17 -2.17
N MET A 48 1.70 2.23 -1.29
CA MET A 48 1.20 3.49 -0.74
C MET A 48 2.31 4.25 0.02
N ALA A 49 3.16 3.55 0.78
CA ALA A 49 4.29 4.18 1.44
C ALA A 49 5.28 4.77 0.43
N SER A 50 5.61 4.06 -0.64
CA SER A 50 6.47 4.56 -1.72
C SER A 50 5.83 5.76 -2.43
N PHE A 51 4.56 5.66 -2.82
CA PHE A 51 3.82 6.72 -3.49
C PHE A 51 3.78 8.01 -2.67
N VAL A 52 3.42 7.93 -1.38
CA VAL A 52 3.27 9.12 -0.52
C VAL A 52 4.61 9.75 -0.17
N THR A 53 5.67 8.96 -0.04
CA THR A 53 7.00 9.49 0.32
C THR A 53 7.86 9.87 -0.87
N GLY A 54 7.51 9.41 -2.08
CA GLY A 54 8.36 9.55 -3.27
C GLY A 54 9.67 8.78 -3.17
N GLN A 55 9.74 7.75 -2.31
CA GLN A 55 10.95 6.96 -2.06
C GLN A 55 10.67 5.48 -2.31
N GLU A 56 11.69 4.74 -2.70
CA GLU A 56 11.60 3.32 -2.97
C GLU A 56 12.14 2.47 -1.80
N VAL A 57 11.56 1.29 -1.61
CA VAL A 57 12.05 0.34 -0.60
C VAL A 57 13.31 -0.34 -1.13
N GLU A 58 14.40 -0.24 -0.37
CA GLU A 58 15.69 -0.85 -0.73
C GLU A 58 15.97 -2.12 0.05
N ARG A 59 15.65 -2.14 1.35
CA ARG A 59 15.92 -3.27 2.23
C ARG A 59 14.76 -3.48 3.18
N LEU A 60 14.48 -4.73 3.49
CA LEU A 60 13.46 -5.09 4.48
C LEU A 60 13.89 -6.26 5.37
N SER A 61 13.21 -6.37 6.49
CA SER A 61 13.24 -7.49 7.43
C SER A 61 11.79 -7.81 7.80
N ALA A 62 11.39 -9.06 7.69
CA ALA A 62 10.01 -9.48 7.89
C ALA A 62 9.91 -10.64 8.90
N ASP A 63 8.94 -10.52 9.80
CA ASP A 63 8.43 -11.60 10.60
C ASP A 63 7.10 -12.04 9.97
N THR A 64 7.03 -13.30 9.52
CA THR A 64 5.86 -13.88 8.84
C THR A 64 5.34 -15.06 9.63
N VAL A 65 4.06 -15.07 9.93
CA VAL A 65 3.43 -16.09 10.77
C VAL A 65 2.20 -16.67 10.09
N SER A 66 2.03 -17.97 10.21
CA SER A 66 0.78 -18.67 9.94
C SER A 66 0.12 -19.03 11.27
N CYS A 67 -0.82 -18.18 11.71
CA CYS A 67 -1.51 -18.34 12.98
C CYS A 67 -2.60 -19.43 12.92
N ILE A 68 -3.15 -19.68 11.73
CA ILE A 68 -4.11 -20.77 11.50
C ILE A 68 -3.34 -22.03 11.12
N PRO A 69 -3.37 -23.10 11.94
CA PRO A 69 -2.46 -24.27 11.77
C PRO A 69 -2.58 -24.99 10.43
N SER A 70 -3.71 -24.86 9.73
CA SER A 70 -3.94 -25.51 8.43
C SER A 70 -3.29 -24.76 7.26
N ARG A 71 -2.73 -23.56 7.48
CA ARG A 71 -2.15 -22.72 6.41
C ARG A 71 -0.65 -22.94 6.29
N VAL A 72 -0.18 -23.07 5.07
CA VAL A 72 1.26 -23.20 4.76
C VAL A 72 1.90 -21.82 4.58
N LEU A 73 1.17 -20.90 3.94
CA LEU A 73 1.61 -19.52 3.76
C LEU A 73 1.10 -18.64 4.91
N GLU A 74 1.77 -17.53 5.10
CA GLU A 74 1.47 -16.59 6.18
C GLU A 74 0.09 -15.93 6.07
N ASP A 75 -0.55 -15.75 7.20
CA ASP A 75 -1.79 -14.98 7.37
C ASP A 75 -1.57 -13.67 8.17
N ASP A 76 -0.35 -13.49 8.66
CA ASP A 76 0.12 -12.26 9.32
C ASP A 76 1.58 -11.98 8.97
N ALA A 77 1.93 -10.71 8.78
CA ALA A 77 3.31 -10.29 8.60
C ALA A 77 3.58 -8.88 9.16
N MET A 78 4.71 -8.77 9.87
CA MET A 78 5.29 -7.51 10.31
C MET A 78 6.57 -7.25 9.52
N VAL A 79 6.64 -6.12 8.84
CA VAL A 79 7.78 -5.78 7.98
C VAL A 79 8.43 -4.48 8.41
N ASN A 80 9.72 -4.52 8.69
CA ASN A 80 10.56 -3.34 8.85
C ASN A 80 11.27 -3.07 7.52
N PHE A 81 11.36 -1.82 7.08
CA PHE A 81 12.03 -1.50 5.83
C PHE A 81 12.83 -0.19 5.87
N ARG A 82 13.71 -0.02 4.91
CA ARG A 82 14.47 1.20 4.67
C ARG A 82 14.24 1.64 3.23
N MET A 83 14.03 2.94 3.07
CA MET A 83 13.76 3.57 1.77
C MET A 83 14.98 4.34 1.28
N SER A 84 15.04 4.59 -0.02
CA SER A 84 16.16 5.23 -0.74
C SER A 84 16.56 6.60 -0.18
N GLY A 85 15.61 7.37 0.37
CA GLY A 85 15.88 8.64 1.05
C GLY A 85 16.24 8.51 2.54
N GLY A 86 16.49 7.30 3.05
CA GLY A 86 16.83 7.03 4.45
C GLY A 86 15.64 6.93 5.40
N THR A 87 14.41 7.04 4.89
CA THR A 87 13.20 6.88 5.71
C THR A 87 13.11 5.46 6.29
N ALA A 88 12.82 5.38 7.59
CA ALA A 88 12.53 4.13 8.27
C ALA A 88 11.05 3.78 8.12
N GLY A 89 10.75 2.58 7.63
CA GLY A 89 9.37 2.11 7.47
C GLY A 89 9.03 0.97 8.41
N ARG A 90 7.73 0.89 8.71
CA ARG A 90 7.07 -0.22 9.42
C ARG A 90 5.78 -0.54 8.69
N LEU A 91 5.52 -1.82 8.49
CA LEU A 91 4.27 -2.26 7.88
C LEU A 91 3.72 -3.46 8.65
N TRP A 92 2.41 -3.45 8.86
CA TRP A 92 1.66 -4.59 9.35
C TRP A 92 0.60 -5.00 8.34
N THR A 93 0.53 -6.29 8.03
CA THR A 93 -0.54 -6.87 7.23
C THR A 93 -1.06 -8.14 7.85
N SER A 94 -2.38 -8.32 7.90
CA SER A 94 -3.02 -9.47 8.52
C SER A 94 -4.36 -9.78 7.87
N SER A 95 -4.68 -11.06 7.74
CA SER A 95 -6.01 -11.53 7.33
C SER A 95 -6.85 -12.05 8.50
N ILE A 96 -6.28 -12.07 9.70
CA ILE A 96 -6.87 -12.66 10.91
C ILE A 96 -7.12 -11.64 12.05
N ALA A 97 -6.97 -10.35 11.76
CA ALA A 97 -7.16 -9.27 12.73
C ALA A 97 -8.66 -9.01 12.98
N LEU A 98 -9.32 -9.88 13.75
CA LEU A 98 -10.74 -9.77 14.08
C LEU A 98 -11.08 -8.38 14.66
N GLY A 99 -12.18 -7.80 14.18
CA GLY A 99 -12.64 -6.47 14.57
C GLY A 99 -12.14 -5.35 13.65
N ARG A 100 -11.17 -5.63 12.77
CA ARG A 100 -10.78 -4.72 11.68
C ARG A 100 -11.51 -5.10 10.40
N GLN A 101 -12.06 -4.11 9.68
CA GLN A 101 -12.85 -4.37 8.48
C GLN A 101 -11.97 -4.43 7.23
N HIS A 102 -11.32 -3.32 6.87
CA HIS A 102 -10.40 -3.23 5.75
C HIS A 102 -8.97 -2.91 6.20
N GLY A 103 -8.83 -1.86 7.03
CA GLY A 103 -7.61 -1.55 7.77
C GLY A 103 -6.45 -1.03 6.93
N LEU A 104 -6.66 -0.59 5.67
CA LEU A 104 -5.61 0.07 4.91
C LEU A 104 -5.43 1.49 5.45
N GLY A 105 -4.22 1.81 5.87
CA GLY A 105 -3.89 3.11 6.44
C GLY A 105 -2.41 3.45 6.38
N ILE A 106 -2.11 4.74 6.52
CA ILE A 106 -0.73 5.24 6.53
C ILE A 106 -0.57 6.37 7.54
N GLN A 107 0.59 6.39 8.18
CA GLN A 107 1.07 7.51 8.98
C GLN A 107 2.47 7.89 8.53
N VAL A 108 2.69 9.18 8.27
CA VAL A 108 3.99 9.72 7.89
C VAL A 108 4.46 10.70 8.96
N PHE A 109 5.69 10.53 9.43
CA PHE A 109 6.30 11.35 10.48
C PHE A 109 7.48 12.12 9.87
N GLY A 110 7.21 13.35 9.43
CA GLY A 110 8.19 14.24 8.83
C GLY A 110 8.99 15.05 9.84
N GLU A 111 9.73 16.02 9.35
CA GLU A 111 10.49 16.98 10.19
C GLU A 111 9.63 18.15 10.64
N THR A 112 8.73 18.58 9.80
CA THR A 112 7.88 19.76 10.01
C THR A 112 6.44 19.43 10.36
N GLY A 113 6.06 18.13 10.30
CA GLY A 113 4.72 17.67 10.65
C GLY A 113 4.52 16.19 10.39
N GLY A 114 3.35 15.72 10.73
CA GLY A 114 2.90 14.35 10.50
C GLY A 114 1.57 14.30 9.77
N LEU A 115 1.37 13.23 9.02
CA LEU A 115 0.14 12.92 8.30
C LEU A 115 -0.42 11.58 8.75
N ARG A 116 -1.75 11.44 8.75
CA ARG A 116 -2.44 10.16 8.95
C ARG A 116 -3.66 10.09 8.04
N TRP A 117 -3.81 8.98 7.36
CA TRP A 117 -4.96 8.68 6.52
C TRP A 117 -5.41 7.22 6.71
N SER A 118 -6.71 6.97 6.55
CA SER A 118 -7.33 5.65 6.60
C SER A 118 -8.35 5.51 5.49
N GLN A 119 -8.36 4.37 4.82
CA GLN A 119 -9.34 4.05 3.76
C GLN A 119 -10.77 3.95 4.29
N GLU A 120 -10.97 3.64 5.56
CA GLU A 120 -12.31 3.60 6.18
C GLU A 120 -12.91 5.00 6.37
N GLN A 121 -12.08 6.05 6.29
CA GLN A 121 -12.48 7.47 6.27
C GLN A 121 -11.73 8.21 5.15
N PRO A 122 -11.94 7.83 3.88
CA PRO A 122 -11.04 8.21 2.79
C PRO A 122 -11.06 9.69 2.46
N ASN A 123 -12.10 10.42 2.85
CA ASN A 123 -12.25 11.84 2.58
C ASN A 123 -11.49 12.75 3.56
N GLN A 124 -10.87 12.17 4.62
CA GLN A 124 -10.22 12.93 5.68
C GLN A 124 -8.73 12.63 5.76
N LEU A 125 -7.92 13.69 5.70
CA LEU A 125 -6.50 13.67 5.98
C LEU A 125 -6.23 14.42 7.29
N TYR A 126 -5.60 13.76 8.24
CA TYR A 126 -5.16 14.37 9.48
C TYR A 126 -3.74 14.89 9.33
N TYR A 127 -3.57 16.20 9.50
CA TYR A 127 -2.26 16.85 9.45
C TYR A 127 -1.95 17.50 10.80
N THR A 128 -0.76 17.22 11.33
CA THR A 128 -0.27 17.82 12.56
C THR A 128 1.05 18.53 12.26
N PRO A 129 1.08 19.88 12.17
CA PRO A 129 2.33 20.60 12.02
C PRO A 129 3.18 20.53 13.29
N LEU A 130 4.51 20.63 13.14
CA LEU A 130 5.42 20.73 14.27
C LEU A 130 5.01 21.90 15.18
N ASN A 131 4.85 21.65 16.48
CA ASN A 131 4.38 22.61 17.47
C ASN A 131 2.96 23.16 17.25
N GLY A 132 2.16 22.54 16.36
CA GLY A 132 0.78 22.92 16.07
C GLY A 132 -0.24 21.92 16.54
N ARG A 133 -1.51 22.24 16.31
CA ARG A 133 -2.64 21.34 16.58
C ARG A 133 -2.95 20.50 15.36
N THR A 134 -3.46 19.30 15.56
CA THR A 134 -3.98 18.46 14.48
C THR A 134 -5.15 19.17 13.77
N GLN A 135 -5.08 19.18 12.46
CA GLN A 135 -6.10 19.68 11.54
C GLN A 135 -6.67 18.51 10.78
N ILE A 136 -7.96 18.53 10.49
CA ILE A 136 -8.61 17.60 9.57
C ILE A 136 -8.79 18.35 8.25
N ILE A 137 -8.21 17.83 7.19
CA ILE A 137 -8.33 18.35 5.83
C ILE A 137 -9.32 17.45 5.11
N GLU A 138 -10.44 18.03 4.71
CA GLU A 138 -11.46 17.32 3.93
C GLU A 138 -11.07 17.28 2.44
N ARG A 139 -11.41 16.18 1.78
CA ARG A 139 -11.22 16.06 0.34
C ARG A 139 -11.99 17.18 -0.39
N GLY A 140 -11.32 17.86 -1.30
CA GLY A 140 -11.90 18.93 -2.10
C GLY A 140 -11.98 20.29 -1.43
N GLU A 141 -11.48 20.43 -0.18
CA GLU A 141 -11.40 21.74 0.49
C GLU A 141 -10.06 22.43 0.28
N GLY A 142 -10.11 23.75 0.24
CA GLY A 142 -8.93 24.62 0.18
C GLY A 142 -8.27 24.68 -1.20
N ASN A 143 -7.00 25.06 -1.21
CA ASN A 143 -6.19 25.12 -2.42
C ASN A 143 -5.55 23.76 -2.67
N LEU A 144 -6.16 22.96 -3.53
CA LEU A 144 -5.65 21.66 -3.92
C LEU A 144 -4.47 21.79 -4.89
N SER A 145 -3.57 20.79 -4.87
CA SER A 145 -2.65 20.61 -5.99
C SER A 145 -3.41 20.18 -7.24
N PRO A 146 -2.85 20.38 -8.47
CA PRO A 146 -3.50 19.94 -9.70
C PRO A 146 -3.87 18.46 -9.69
N GLU A 147 -3.05 17.61 -9.10
CA GLU A 147 -3.26 16.17 -8.98
C GLU A 147 -4.44 15.85 -8.05
N ALA A 148 -4.53 16.53 -6.91
CA ALA A 148 -5.62 16.35 -5.95
C ALA A 148 -6.95 16.88 -6.51
N ASP A 149 -6.92 18.04 -7.18
CA ASP A 149 -8.09 18.62 -7.83
C ASP A 149 -8.62 17.70 -8.94
N ARG A 150 -7.74 17.23 -9.82
CA ARG A 150 -8.08 16.25 -10.88
C ARG A 150 -8.70 14.98 -10.30
N SER A 151 -8.24 14.53 -9.16
CA SER A 151 -8.72 13.29 -8.50
C SER A 151 -10.01 13.49 -7.71
N THR A 152 -10.48 14.72 -7.51
CA THR A 152 -11.72 15.04 -6.81
C THR A 152 -12.89 15.07 -7.79
N ARG A 153 -13.87 14.15 -7.64
CA ARG A 153 -14.95 13.94 -8.61
C ARG A 153 -16.28 14.53 -8.19
N VAL A 154 -16.56 14.56 -6.89
CA VAL A 154 -17.82 15.11 -6.38
C VAL A 154 -17.55 16.22 -5.37
N THR A 155 -18.54 17.10 -5.22
CA THR A 155 -18.48 18.27 -4.35
C THR A 155 -18.19 17.85 -2.89
N VAL A 156 -17.49 18.70 -2.16
CA VAL A 156 -17.29 18.58 -0.71
C VAL A 156 -18.60 18.26 0.01
N GLY A 157 -18.53 17.41 1.03
CA GLY A 157 -19.71 16.92 1.74
C GLY A 157 -20.39 15.70 1.11
N HIS A 158 -19.97 15.27 -0.09
CA HIS A 158 -20.40 14.02 -0.68
C HIS A 158 -19.28 12.99 -0.60
N ALA A 159 -19.61 11.76 -0.21
CA ALA A 159 -18.62 10.71 -0.05
C ALA A 159 -18.05 10.26 -1.40
N GLU A 160 -16.74 10.16 -1.50
CA GLU A 160 -16.04 9.39 -2.51
C GLU A 160 -15.45 8.13 -1.88
N GLY A 161 -15.33 7.07 -2.67
CA GLY A 161 -14.82 5.79 -2.21
C GLY A 161 -14.16 5.00 -3.33
N MET A 162 -13.99 3.71 -3.10
CA MET A 162 -13.26 2.79 -3.97
C MET A 162 -13.67 2.86 -5.46
N PRO A 163 -14.96 2.92 -5.87
CA PRO A 163 -15.31 3.01 -7.28
C PRO A 163 -14.76 4.26 -7.96
N LEU A 164 -14.75 5.41 -7.27
CA LEU A 164 -14.22 6.66 -7.81
C LEU A 164 -12.69 6.67 -7.84
N ALA A 165 -12.04 6.04 -6.86
CA ALA A 165 -10.59 5.85 -6.87
C ALA A 165 -10.14 5.02 -8.09
N PHE A 166 -10.84 3.92 -8.41
CA PHE A 166 -10.58 3.17 -9.64
C PHE A 166 -10.89 3.98 -10.91
N ALA A 167 -11.99 4.76 -10.92
CA ALA A 167 -12.31 5.64 -12.04
C ALA A 167 -11.20 6.67 -12.31
N ASN A 168 -10.51 7.16 -11.29
CA ASN A 168 -9.36 8.06 -11.44
C ASN A 168 -8.20 7.36 -12.16
N ILE A 169 -7.84 6.14 -11.76
CA ILE A 169 -6.78 5.35 -12.44
C ILE A 169 -7.11 5.16 -13.92
N TYR A 170 -8.36 4.77 -14.25
CA TYR A 170 -8.77 4.60 -15.64
C TYR A 170 -8.78 5.92 -16.42
N SER A 171 -9.15 7.03 -15.80
CA SER A 171 -9.14 8.36 -16.43
C SER A 171 -7.73 8.81 -16.74
N ASP A 172 -6.78 8.56 -15.85
CA ASP A 172 -5.38 8.92 -16.02
C ASP A 172 -4.74 8.04 -17.10
N LEU A 173 -5.02 6.74 -17.11
CA LEU A 173 -4.58 5.85 -18.17
C LEU A 173 -5.15 6.24 -19.54
N ALA A 174 -6.42 6.63 -19.58
CA ALA A 174 -7.07 7.10 -20.83
C ALA A 174 -6.41 8.37 -21.35
N GLU A 175 -6.03 9.31 -20.47
CA GLU A 175 -5.27 10.51 -20.84
C GLU A 175 -3.88 10.14 -21.41
N ALA A 176 -3.17 9.22 -20.78
CA ALA A 176 -1.87 8.75 -21.27
C ALA A 176 -1.97 8.14 -22.67
N ILE A 177 -2.99 7.31 -22.93
CA ILE A 177 -3.24 6.69 -24.24
C ILE A 177 -3.62 7.76 -25.28
N ALA A 178 -4.47 8.70 -24.93
CA ALA A 178 -4.87 9.78 -25.83
C ALA A 178 -3.69 10.66 -26.19
N ALA A 179 -2.89 11.09 -25.22
CA ALA A 179 -1.70 11.90 -25.45
C ALA A 179 -0.70 11.21 -26.40
N GLN A 180 -0.48 9.89 -26.20
CA GLN A 180 0.38 9.13 -27.09
C GLN A 180 -0.17 9.05 -28.52
N LYS A 181 -1.46 8.80 -28.69
CA LYS A 181 -2.11 8.73 -30.02
C LYS A 181 -2.09 10.06 -30.76
N ASP A 182 -2.23 11.16 -30.02
CA ASP A 182 -2.27 12.52 -30.58
C ASP A 182 -0.88 13.12 -30.76
N GLY A 183 0.19 12.44 -30.33
CA GLY A 183 1.57 12.93 -30.40
C GLY A 183 1.84 14.16 -29.52
N ARG A 184 1.08 14.33 -28.45
CA ARG A 184 1.21 15.44 -27.48
C ARG A 184 1.75 14.98 -26.13
N ALA A 185 2.21 15.93 -25.31
CA ALA A 185 2.54 15.64 -23.94
C ALA A 185 1.26 15.24 -23.15
N MET A 186 1.41 14.29 -22.23
CA MET A 186 0.38 13.94 -21.27
C MET A 186 0.23 15.08 -20.24
N ASP A 187 -0.96 15.27 -19.70
CA ASP A 187 -1.21 16.11 -18.53
C ASP A 187 -0.38 15.59 -17.33
N PRO A 188 0.58 16.39 -16.78
CA PRO A 188 1.39 15.94 -15.65
C PRO A 188 0.55 15.55 -14.42
N ALA A 189 -0.61 16.18 -14.21
CA ALA A 189 -1.51 15.86 -13.10
C ALA A 189 -2.19 14.49 -13.25
N ALA A 190 -2.15 13.89 -14.44
CA ALA A 190 -2.64 12.55 -14.71
C ALA A 190 -1.57 11.44 -14.57
N ASP A 191 -0.31 11.79 -14.28
CA ASP A 191 0.80 10.83 -14.19
C ASP A 191 0.91 10.17 -12.81
N LEU A 192 -0.23 9.77 -12.24
CA LEU A 192 -0.31 9.17 -10.90
C LEU A 192 -0.63 7.68 -10.90
N PHE A 193 -1.02 7.10 -12.03
CA PHE A 193 -1.31 5.66 -12.10
C PHE A 193 -0.03 4.82 -12.02
N PRO A 194 -0.09 3.64 -11.37
CA PRO A 194 1.09 2.78 -11.21
C PRO A 194 1.62 2.29 -12.57
N LYS A 195 2.94 2.26 -12.69
CA LYS A 195 3.67 1.82 -13.88
C LYS A 195 4.13 0.36 -13.74
N ALA A 196 4.69 -0.20 -14.81
CA ALA A 196 5.26 -1.54 -14.80
C ALA A 196 6.40 -1.69 -13.77
N GLU A 197 7.19 -0.64 -13.58
CA GLU A 197 8.26 -0.58 -12.59
C GLU A 197 7.73 -0.69 -11.16
N ASP A 198 6.58 -0.08 -10.83
CA ASP A 198 5.93 -0.21 -9.53
C ASP A 198 5.49 -1.65 -9.27
N GLY A 199 4.93 -2.30 -10.30
CA GLY A 199 4.59 -3.72 -10.25
C GLY A 199 5.82 -4.60 -10.02
N LEU A 200 6.93 -4.31 -10.70
CA LEU A 200 8.18 -5.05 -10.54
C LEU A 200 8.78 -4.88 -9.14
N ARG A 201 8.76 -3.66 -8.57
CA ARG A 201 9.18 -3.38 -7.20
C ARG A 201 8.29 -4.10 -6.19
N SER A 202 6.99 -4.09 -6.40
CA SER A 202 6.02 -4.81 -5.57
C SER A 202 6.30 -6.31 -5.55
N MET A 203 6.55 -6.91 -6.72
CA MET A 203 6.91 -8.33 -6.80
C MET A 203 8.25 -8.63 -6.13
N ALA A 204 9.28 -7.78 -6.31
CA ALA A 204 10.55 -7.95 -5.62
C ALA A 204 10.39 -7.93 -4.10
N ALA A 205 9.52 -7.04 -3.58
CA ALA A 205 9.20 -6.98 -2.15
C ALA A 205 8.51 -8.26 -1.66
N VAL A 206 7.59 -8.86 -2.43
CA VAL A 206 6.95 -10.14 -2.09
C VAL A 206 8.01 -11.24 -1.89
N PHE A 207 8.94 -11.38 -2.84
CA PHE A 207 10.01 -12.37 -2.73
C PHE A 207 10.95 -12.05 -1.56
N ALA A 208 11.25 -10.77 -1.31
CA ALA A 208 12.10 -10.35 -0.20
C ALA A 208 11.44 -10.62 1.16
N VAL A 209 10.14 -10.40 1.32
CA VAL A 209 9.40 -10.74 2.55
C VAL A 209 9.43 -12.25 2.79
N ALA A 210 9.12 -13.04 1.77
CA ALA A 210 9.16 -14.50 1.88
C ALA A 210 10.56 -15.02 2.22
N GLN A 211 11.62 -14.43 1.64
CA GLN A 211 13.00 -14.79 1.95
C GLN A 211 13.37 -14.41 3.39
N SER A 212 13.08 -13.18 3.80
CA SER A 212 13.37 -12.70 5.15
C SER A 212 12.67 -13.55 6.22
N GLY A 213 11.39 -13.90 6.02
CA GLY A 213 10.64 -14.77 6.92
C GLY A 213 11.28 -16.15 7.07
N LYS A 214 11.75 -16.76 5.97
CA LYS A 214 12.48 -18.03 5.99
C LYS A 214 13.84 -17.92 6.73
N ASP A 215 14.46 -16.77 6.66
CA ASP A 215 15.76 -16.48 7.27
C ASP A 215 15.63 -15.83 8.66
N ASN A 216 14.55 -16.13 9.38
CA ASN A 216 14.28 -15.66 10.75
C ASN A 216 14.35 -14.12 10.89
N GLY A 217 13.78 -13.38 9.93
CA GLY A 217 13.75 -11.92 9.96
C GLY A 217 15.05 -11.24 9.54
N ALA A 218 15.94 -11.92 8.84
CA ALA A 218 17.16 -11.30 8.31
C ALA A 218 16.85 -10.14 7.36
N TRP A 219 17.67 -9.09 7.42
CA TRP A 219 17.59 -7.98 6.47
C TRP A 219 18.01 -8.41 5.06
N VAL A 220 17.13 -8.23 4.09
CA VAL A 220 17.36 -8.59 2.68
C VAL A 220 17.22 -7.38 1.77
N ASP A 221 17.83 -7.44 0.59
CA ASP A 221 17.67 -6.45 -0.48
C ASP A 221 16.30 -6.65 -1.15
N ALA A 222 15.46 -5.63 -1.12
CA ALA A 222 14.11 -5.65 -1.70
C ALA A 222 14.03 -5.04 -3.10
N ARG A 223 15.15 -4.51 -3.63
CA ARG A 223 15.20 -3.94 -4.98
C ARG A 223 15.06 -5.05 -6.04
N PRO A 224 14.37 -4.79 -7.15
CA PRO A 224 14.45 -5.67 -8.32
C PRO A 224 15.91 -5.89 -8.74
N PRO A 225 16.30 -7.10 -9.22
CA PRO A 225 17.70 -7.38 -9.56
C PRO A 225 18.34 -6.38 -10.53
N MET A 226 17.56 -5.83 -11.47
CA MET A 226 18.01 -4.83 -12.44
C MET A 226 18.26 -3.43 -11.86
N PHE A 227 17.86 -3.18 -10.61
CA PHE A 227 18.07 -1.92 -9.89
C PHE A 227 19.06 -2.05 -8.72
N ARG A 228 19.76 -3.19 -8.66
CA ARG A 228 20.87 -3.41 -7.71
C ARG A 228 22.17 -2.93 -8.34
N ASP A 229 22.95 -2.17 -7.59
CA ASP A 229 24.29 -1.72 -7.99
C ASP A 229 25.27 -2.87 -7.97
#